data_301d8fcfafa223122dfe34e4815eab6e
#
_entry.id   301d8fcfafa223122dfe34e4815eab6e
#
_cell.length_a   1.000
_cell.length_b   1.000
_cell.length_c   1.000
_cell.angle_alpha   90.00
_cell.angle_beta   90.00
_cell.angle_gamma   90.00
#
_symmetry.space_group_name_H-M   'P 1'
#
loop_
_entity.id
_entity.type
_entity.pdbx_description
1 polymer ?
#
loop_
_entity_poly.entity_id
_entity_poly.type
_entity_poly.pdbx_seq_one_letter_code
_entity_poly.pdbx_strand_id
1 'polypeptide(L)'
;MVKLLLLILLSGSSLFLNAQDFIPFWPEGKMPNTKGMKLKDSIANERIYQVGTPGMYAYFPSKQENKGAAVLICPGGGYERLAYVISGIQLAKWLNSIGISAFVLNYRLPNSPDLIEREKGPLQDAQRAIRYIHTHANEWGIKQDKIGIQGSSAGGHLASQAGSINADFSAIGDSLDKVSFVPDFMILVSPVIDMGIYAHKGSRKNLLGENLADKLIKQYSTQLQVNAKTPPAFIIHASNDQSVNPQNSILFYQALLEKKVSASLHIFPQGGHALAIRNNPGSANAWTNLCEEWMIEMGFIPESLSK
;
A
#
# COMPACT_ATOMS: atom_id res chain seq x y z
N MET A 1 19.89 16.16 61.20
CA MET A 1 19.67 16.57 59.79
C MET A 1 19.62 15.32 58.91
N VAL A 2 18.40 14.83 58.61
CA VAL A 2 18.19 13.64 57.78
C VAL A 2 17.95 14.12 56.35
N LYS A 3 18.85 13.78 55.42
CA LYS A 3 18.68 14.05 54.00
C LYS A 3 17.72 13.02 53.37
N LEU A 4 16.53 13.47 52.98
CA LEU A 4 15.55 12.68 52.26
C LEU A 4 16.00 12.63 50.79
N LEU A 5 16.39 11.45 50.32
CA LEU A 5 16.67 11.20 48.88
C LEU A 5 15.36 10.87 48.22
N LEU A 6 14.89 11.77 47.33
CA LEU A 6 13.72 11.55 46.49
C LEU A 6 14.15 10.71 45.26
N LEU A 7 13.81 9.42 45.25
CA LEU A 7 13.95 8.56 44.07
C LEU A 7 12.77 8.88 43.12
N ILE A 8 13.03 9.55 42.00
CA ILE A 8 12.09 9.70 40.91
C ILE A 8 12.12 8.38 40.11
N LEU A 9 11.12 7.54 40.31
CA LEU A 9 10.83 6.40 39.44
C LEU A 9 10.26 6.93 38.13
N LEU A 10 11.09 7.00 37.09
CA LEU A 10 10.63 7.13 35.70
C LEU A 10 9.95 5.79 35.33
N SER A 11 8.63 5.74 35.46
CA SER A 11 7.82 4.68 34.88
C SER A 11 7.80 4.86 33.36
N GLY A 12 8.72 4.21 32.68
CA GLY A 12 8.64 4.03 31.24
C GLY A 12 7.40 3.19 30.92
N SER A 13 6.30 3.82 30.50
CA SER A 13 5.15 3.13 29.94
C SER A 13 5.59 2.53 28.60
N SER A 14 6.00 1.25 28.62
CA SER A 14 6.07 0.47 27.39
C SER A 14 4.65 0.36 26.83
N LEU A 15 4.36 1.13 25.80
CA LEU A 15 3.16 0.94 24.98
C LEU A 15 3.27 -0.45 24.37
N PHE A 16 2.56 -1.42 24.95
CA PHE A 16 2.30 -2.70 24.29
C PHE A 16 1.32 -2.40 23.14
N LEU A 17 1.83 -2.21 21.94
CA LEU A 17 1.01 -2.20 20.73
C LEU A 17 0.38 -3.59 20.61
N ASN A 18 -0.93 -3.66 20.72
CA ASN A 18 -1.68 -4.87 20.40
C ASN A 18 -1.52 -5.15 18.90
N ALA A 19 -1.57 -6.42 18.50
CA ALA A 19 -1.32 -6.86 17.12
C ALA A 19 -2.32 -6.33 16.06
N GLN A 20 -3.18 -5.37 16.38
CA GLN A 20 -4.23 -4.80 15.51
C GLN A 20 -4.61 -3.38 15.93
N ASP A 21 -3.65 -2.51 16.24
CA ASP A 21 -3.97 -1.12 16.57
C ASP A 21 -4.28 -0.32 15.30
N PHE A 22 -5.41 0.40 15.34
CA PHE A 22 -5.73 1.37 14.29
C PHE A 22 -4.99 2.68 14.54
N ILE A 23 -4.23 3.12 13.56
CA ILE A 23 -3.40 4.32 13.61
C ILE A 23 -3.95 5.38 12.65
N PRO A 24 -4.64 6.42 13.12
CA PRO A 24 -4.97 7.58 12.31
C PRO A 24 -3.68 8.38 12.05
N PHE A 25 -3.47 8.82 10.82
CA PHE A 25 -2.23 9.53 10.44
C PHE A 25 -2.46 11.00 10.06
N TRP A 26 -3.69 11.47 10.01
CA TRP A 26 -3.99 12.89 9.85
C TRP A 26 -4.24 13.55 11.21
N PRO A 27 -3.56 14.66 11.53
CA PRO A 27 -3.90 15.42 12.73
C PRO A 27 -5.33 15.97 12.63
N GLU A 28 -6.00 16.09 13.77
CA GLU A 28 -7.36 16.62 13.82
C GLU A 28 -7.46 17.98 13.16
N GLY A 29 -8.45 18.15 12.28
CA GLY A 29 -8.72 19.38 11.54
C GLY A 29 -7.70 19.75 10.47
N LYS A 30 -6.68 18.89 10.19
CA LYS A 30 -5.62 19.19 9.19
C LYS A 30 -5.61 18.23 7.99
N MET A 31 -6.59 17.34 7.88
CA MET A 31 -6.71 16.46 6.73
C MET A 31 -7.00 17.30 5.47
N PRO A 32 -6.19 17.19 4.40
CA PRO A 32 -6.41 17.96 3.19
C PRO A 32 -7.57 17.38 2.37
N ASN A 33 -8.07 18.15 1.40
CA ASN A 33 -9.06 17.69 0.43
C ASN A 33 -10.36 17.17 1.07
N THR A 34 -10.82 17.85 2.13
CA THR A 34 -12.04 17.53 2.88
C THR A 34 -13.02 18.71 2.87
N LYS A 35 -14.31 18.41 2.85
CA LYS A 35 -15.39 19.39 3.10
C LYS A 35 -15.73 19.50 4.59
N GLY A 36 -15.04 18.73 5.46
CA GLY A 36 -15.24 18.75 6.91
C GLY A 36 -16.43 17.90 7.38
N MET A 37 -16.89 16.94 6.58
CA MET A 37 -18.01 16.07 6.94
C MET A 37 -17.55 15.02 7.97
N LYS A 38 -18.34 14.82 9.02
CA LYS A 38 -18.12 13.74 10.00
C LYS A 38 -18.77 12.45 9.51
N LEU A 39 -18.03 11.67 8.76
CA LEU A 39 -18.47 10.38 8.25
C LEU A 39 -18.18 9.27 9.26
N LYS A 40 -18.94 8.17 9.17
CA LYS A 40 -18.68 6.91 9.90
C LYS A 40 -18.27 5.84 8.90
N ASP A 41 -17.49 4.87 9.37
CA ASP A 41 -17.19 3.67 8.57
C ASP A 41 -18.48 2.93 8.23
N SER A 42 -18.59 2.48 6.99
CA SER A 42 -19.62 1.54 6.55
C SER A 42 -18.96 0.23 6.16
N ILE A 43 -19.20 -0.81 6.95
CA ILE A 43 -18.57 -2.13 6.80
C ILE A 43 -19.66 -3.18 6.60
N ALA A 44 -19.52 -3.96 5.54
CA ALA A 44 -20.39 -5.10 5.27
C ALA A 44 -19.62 -6.17 4.47
N ASN A 45 -19.91 -7.45 4.72
CA ASN A 45 -19.36 -8.58 3.95
C ASN A 45 -17.82 -8.51 3.80
N GLU A 46 -17.11 -8.24 4.90
CA GLU A 46 -15.64 -8.11 4.93
C GLU A 46 -15.07 -7.01 4.02
N ARG A 47 -15.86 -5.96 3.76
CA ARG A 47 -15.50 -4.81 2.92
C ARG A 47 -15.89 -3.50 3.59
N ILE A 48 -15.09 -2.46 3.34
CA ILE A 48 -15.37 -1.10 3.78
C ILE A 48 -15.90 -0.32 2.56
N TYR A 49 -17.13 0.17 2.64
CA TYR A 49 -17.79 0.94 1.59
C TYR A 49 -17.72 2.46 1.82
N GLN A 50 -17.44 2.87 3.04
CA GLN A 50 -17.17 4.25 3.40
C GLN A 50 -16.11 4.28 4.50
N VAL A 51 -15.12 5.13 4.33
CA VAL A 51 -14.08 5.39 5.32
C VAL A 51 -14.43 6.69 6.05
N GLY A 52 -14.68 6.57 7.35
CA GLY A 52 -14.97 7.72 8.21
C GLY A 52 -13.68 8.41 8.68
N THR A 53 -12.71 7.60 9.11
CA THR A 53 -11.38 8.07 9.51
C THR A 53 -10.32 7.34 8.71
N PRO A 54 -9.57 8.02 7.81
CA PRO A 54 -8.43 7.38 7.16
C PRO A 54 -7.32 7.10 8.17
N GLY A 55 -6.71 5.93 8.01
CA GLY A 55 -5.70 5.41 8.93
C GLY A 55 -5.16 4.09 8.43
N MET A 56 -4.45 3.36 9.28
CA MET A 56 -3.92 2.04 8.96
C MET A 56 -4.02 1.11 10.16
N TYR A 57 -4.24 -0.18 9.89
CA TYR A 57 -4.15 -1.23 10.90
C TYR A 57 -2.74 -1.80 10.89
N ALA A 58 -2.04 -1.73 12.02
CA ALA A 58 -0.68 -2.21 12.17
C ALA A 58 -0.64 -3.68 12.57
N TYR A 59 0.25 -4.44 11.92
CA TYR A 59 0.53 -5.86 12.18
C TYR A 59 2.03 -6.04 12.30
N PHE A 60 2.50 -6.46 13.46
CA PHE A 60 3.93 -6.65 13.71
C PHE A 60 4.27 -8.15 13.87
N PRO A 61 5.38 -8.64 13.31
CA PRO A 61 5.93 -9.94 13.66
C PRO A 61 6.45 -9.91 15.10
N SER A 62 6.77 -11.07 15.66
CA SER A 62 7.48 -11.10 16.95
C SER A 62 8.81 -10.34 16.84
N LYS A 63 9.28 -9.75 17.94
CA LYS A 63 10.57 -9.00 17.93
C LYS A 63 11.74 -9.87 17.48
N GLN A 64 11.69 -11.17 17.78
CA GLN A 64 12.74 -12.12 17.43
C GLN A 64 12.74 -12.42 15.92
N GLU A 65 11.61 -12.38 15.26
CA GLU A 65 11.46 -12.69 13.83
C GLU A 65 11.49 -11.46 12.93
N ASN A 66 11.46 -10.24 13.51
CA ASN A 66 11.44 -9.00 12.75
C ASN A 66 12.70 -8.84 11.88
N LYS A 67 12.52 -8.89 10.57
CA LYS A 67 13.58 -8.72 9.55
C LYS A 67 13.89 -7.25 9.24
N GLY A 68 13.20 -6.30 9.88
CA GLY A 68 13.40 -4.86 9.72
C GLY A 68 12.82 -4.28 8.44
N ALA A 69 11.94 -5.00 7.73
CA ALA A 69 11.20 -4.48 6.59
C ALA A 69 9.73 -4.21 6.97
N ALA A 70 9.11 -3.30 6.22
CA ALA A 70 7.69 -2.99 6.36
C ALA A 70 7.00 -2.87 5.00
N VAL A 71 5.70 -3.16 4.95
CA VAL A 71 4.88 -3.01 3.75
C VAL A 71 3.57 -2.32 4.09
N LEU A 72 3.30 -1.19 3.43
CA LEU A 72 1.98 -0.57 3.41
C LEU A 72 1.11 -1.30 2.39
N ILE A 73 -0.02 -1.86 2.81
CA ILE A 73 -0.92 -2.65 1.98
C ILE A 73 -2.11 -1.79 1.57
N CYS A 74 -2.32 -1.63 0.27
CA CYS A 74 -3.46 -0.95 -0.34
C CYS A 74 -4.50 -1.98 -0.80
N PRO A 75 -5.61 -2.19 -0.05
CA PRO A 75 -6.64 -3.14 -0.46
C PRO A 75 -7.27 -2.78 -1.80
N GLY A 76 -7.61 -3.81 -2.59
CA GLY A 76 -8.39 -3.66 -3.82
C GLY A 76 -9.87 -3.35 -3.55
N GLY A 77 -10.67 -3.33 -4.63
CA GLY A 77 -12.13 -3.12 -4.54
C GLY A 77 -12.66 -2.09 -5.52
N GLY A 78 -11.96 -1.86 -6.63
CA GLY A 78 -12.43 -1.03 -7.74
C GLY A 78 -12.56 0.45 -7.42
N TYR A 79 -11.94 0.95 -6.36
CA TYR A 79 -12.17 2.30 -5.80
C TYR A 79 -13.62 2.57 -5.35
N GLU A 80 -14.44 1.54 -5.31
CA GLU A 80 -15.81 1.58 -4.80
C GLU A 80 -15.87 1.20 -3.32
N ARG A 81 -14.98 0.30 -2.93
CA ARG A 81 -14.86 -0.25 -1.57
C ARG A 81 -13.43 -0.73 -1.32
N LEU A 82 -13.13 -1.06 -0.07
CA LEU A 82 -11.89 -1.74 0.30
C LEU A 82 -12.20 -3.21 0.61
N ALA A 83 -11.61 -4.15 -0.14
CA ALA A 83 -11.66 -5.58 0.16
C ALA A 83 -10.63 -5.92 1.25
N TYR A 84 -10.78 -5.26 2.43
CA TYR A 84 -9.73 -5.14 3.44
C TYR A 84 -9.35 -6.46 4.11
N VAL A 85 -10.23 -7.46 4.12
CA VAL A 85 -9.88 -8.79 4.66
C VAL A 85 -9.03 -9.56 3.67
N ILE A 86 -9.53 -9.82 2.45
CA ILE A 86 -8.84 -10.71 1.50
C ILE A 86 -7.58 -10.08 0.88
N SER A 87 -7.60 -8.80 0.56
CA SER A 87 -6.45 -8.08 -0.03
C SER A 87 -5.77 -7.10 0.94
N GLY A 88 -6.02 -7.24 2.22
CA GLY A 88 -5.43 -6.49 3.30
C GLY A 88 -4.96 -7.39 4.43
N ILE A 89 -5.86 -7.76 5.35
CA ILE A 89 -5.54 -8.50 6.58
C ILE A 89 -4.85 -9.85 6.29
N GLN A 90 -5.32 -10.59 5.29
CA GLN A 90 -4.69 -11.88 4.95
C GLN A 90 -3.25 -11.69 4.48
N LEU A 91 -2.98 -10.68 3.64
CA LEU A 91 -1.63 -10.34 3.20
C LEU A 91 -0.75 -9.88 4.37
N ALA A 92 -1.29 -9.08 5.29
CA ALA A 92 -0.57 -8.66 6.49
C ALA A 92 -0.14 -9.84 7.35
N LYS A 93 -1.01 -10.84 7.55
CA LYS A 93 -0.69 -12.07 8.28
C LYS A 93 0.41 -12.89 7.58
N TRP A 94 0.38 -12.97 6.26
CA TRP A 94 1.43 -13.63 5.49
C TRP A 94 2.77 -12.90 5.66
N LEU A 95 2.81 -11.58 5.49
CA LEU A 95 4.03 -10.79 5.68
C LEU A 95 4.59 -10.94 7.10
N ASN A 96 3.73 -10.96 8.12
CA ASN A 96 4.17 -11.22 9.49
C ASN A 96 4.78 -12.62 9.65
N SER A 97 4.22 -13.65 9.00
CA SER A 97 4.75 -15.01 9.08
C SER A 97 6.15 -15.17 8.48
N ILE A 98 6.58 -14.21 7.67
CA ILE A 98 7.93 -14.14 7.10
C ILE A 98 8.78 -12.99 7.70
N GLY A 99 8.35 -12.43 8.84
CA GLY A 99 9.11 -11.47 9.63
C GLY A 99 9.03 -10.01 9.16
N ILE A 100 8.01 -9.65 8.36
CA ILE A 100 7.81 -8.31 7.82
C ILE A 100 6.66 -7.61 8.55
N SER A 101 6.87 -6.38 9.02
CA SER A 101 5.80 -5.53 9.53
C SER A 101 4.85 -5.12 8.42
N ALA A 102 3.54 -5.11 8.67
CA ALA A 102 2.56 -4.79 7.65
C ALA A 102 1.52 -3.79 8.17
N PHE A 103 1.11 -2.87 7.31
CA PHE A 103 0.16 -1.82 7.63
C PHE A 103 -0.96 -1.83 6.59
N VAL A 104 -2.18 -2.22 6.99
CA VAL A 104 -3.33 -2.25 6.08
C VAL A 104 -3.97 -0.89 6.02
N LEU A 105 -3.88 -0.23 4.88
CA LEU A 105 -4.35 1.12 4.67
C LEU A 105 -5.88 1.18 4.54
N ASN A 106 -6.49 2.00 5.36
CA ASN A 106 -7.90 2.39 5.27
C ASN A 106 -7.96 3.77 4.59
N TYR A 107 -7.86 3.80 3.26
CA TYR A 107 -7.79 5.03 2.48
C TYR A 107 -9.17 5.55 2.07
N ARG A 108 -9.32 6.87 1.97
CA ARG A 108 -10.56 7.51 1.50
C ARG A 108 -10.91 7.03 0.10
N LEU A 109 -12.14 6.59 -0.07
CA LEU A 109 -12.65 6.18 -1.38
C LEU A 109 -13.03 7.41 -2.22
N PRO A 110 -12.79 7.40 -3.55
CA PRO A 110 -13.09 8.54 -4.42
C PRO A 110 -14.57 8.95 -4.46
N ASN A 111 -15.48 8.03 -4.13
CA ASN A 111 -16.91 8.29 -4.02
C ASN A 111 -17.33 8.91 -2.68
N SER A 112 -16.38 9.16 -1.76
CA SER A 112 -16.68 9.81 -0.48
C SER A 112 -17.28 11.19 -0.70
N PRO A 113 -18.42 11.51 -0.07
CA PRO A 113 -19.06 12.82 -0.19
C PRO A 113 -18.23 13.94 0.42
N ASP A 114 -17.26 13.60 1.28
CA ASP A 114 -16.37 14.56 1.94
C ASP A 114 -15.22 15.06 1.03
N LEU A 115 -14.84 14.30 0.00
CA LEU A 115 -13.74 14.71 -0.88
C LEU A 115 -14.13 15.90 -1.78
N ILE A 116 -13.20 16.86 -1.92
CA ILE A 116 -13.28 17.97 -2.88
C ILE A 116 -12.83 17.48 -4.26
N GLU A 117 -11.64 16.87 -4.33
CA GLU A 117 -11.03 16.30 -5.53
C GLU A 117 -10.92 14.78 -5.32
N ARG A 118 -11.85 14.06 -5.93
CA ARG A 118 -12.05 12.62 -5.70
C ARG A 118 -10.82 11.76 -5.99
N GLU A 119 -10.09 12.10 -7.05
CA GLU A 119 -8.96 11.32 -7.55
C GLU A 119 -7.70 11.48 -6.70
N LYS A 120 -7.62 12.52 -5.88
CA LYS A 120 -6.44 12.80 -5.04
C LYS A 120 -6.51 12.10 -3.68
N GLY A 121 -7.70 11.90 -3.13
CA GLY A 121 -7.88 11.38 -1.78
C GLY A 121 -7.11 10.10 -1.48
N PRO A 122 -7.22 9.04 -2.29
CA PRO A 122 -6.49 7.79 -2.06
C PRO A 122 -4.97 7.98 -2.02
N LEU A 123 -4.39 8.74 -2.95
CA LEU A 123 -2.95 8.96 -3.03
C LEU A 123 -2.43 9.82 -1.87
N GLN A 124 -3.20 10.84 -1.46
CA GLN A 124 -2.87 11.63 -0.27
C GLN A 124 -2.73 10.75 0.97
N ASP A 125 -3.66 9.82 1.17
CA ASP A 125 -3.66 8.93 2.32
C ASP A 125 -2.50 7.93 2.24
N ALA A 126 -2.20 7.37 1.06
CA ALA A 126 -1.07 6.45 0.88
C ALA A 126 0.28 7.14 1.14
N GLN A 127 0.51 8.33 0.58
CA GLN A 127 1.73 9.11 0.80
C GLN A 127 1.88 9.50 2.28
N ARG A 128 0.80 9.90 2.93
CA ARG A 128 0.81 10.25 4.35
C ARG A 128 1.13 9.06 5.24
N ALA A 129 0.56 7.88 4.92
CA ALA A 129 0.83 6.64 5.64
C ALA A 129 2.31 6.23 5.52
N ILE A 130 2.92 6.34 4.32
CA ILE A 130 4.35 6.07 4.12
C ILE A 130 5.20 6.98 5.01
N ARG A 131 4.94 8.29 5.03
CA ARG A 131 5.63 9.24 5.92
C ARG A 131 5.50 8.88 7.38
N TYR A 132 4.29 8.47 7.78
CA TYR A 132 4.04 8.07 9.15
C TYR A 132 4.86 6.82 9.53
N ILE A 133 4.95 5.83 8.65
CA ILE A 133 5.76 4.62 8.86
C ILE A 133 7.23 4.98 8.96
N HIS A 134 7.77 5.81 8.06
CA HIS A 134 9.16 6.29 8.13
C HIS A 134 9.46 6.99 9.46
N THR A 135 8.55 7.84 9.94
CA THR A 135 8.73 8.60 11.18
C THR A 135 8.84 7.68 12.40
N HIS A 136 8.08 6.59 12.43
CA HIS A 136 8.05 5.64 13.56
C HIS A 136 8.91 4.38 13.31
N ALA A 137 9.65 4.33 12.21
CA ALA A 137 10.38 3.13 11.78
C ALA A 137 11.33 2.61 12.88
N ASN A 138 12.11 3.49 13.51
CA ASN A 138 13.03 3.11 14.57
C ASN A 138 12.32 2.53 15.80
N GLU A 139 11.19 3.09 16.19
CA GLU A 139 10.35 2.61 17.30
C GLU A 139 9.84 1.19 17.03
N TRP A 140 9.51 0.90 15.78
CA TRP A 140 8.94 -0.39 15.34
C TRP A 140 9.99 -1.40 14.88
N GLY A 141 11.28 -1.05 14.97
CA GLY A 141 12.37 -1.91 14.50
C GLY A 141 12.40 -2.08 12.99
N ILE A 142 11.98 -1.06 12.25
CA ILE A 142 11.95 -1.01 10.78
C ILE A 142 13.14 -0.17 10.30
N LYS A 143 13.81 -0.61 9.23
CA LYS A 143 14.89 0.12 8.56
C LYS A 143 14.29 1.14 7.60
N GLN A 144 14.87 2.35 7.56
CA GLN A 144 14.39 3.50 6.79
C GLN A 144 14.39 3.29 5.27
N ASP A 145 15.18 2.36 4.78
CA ASP A 145 15.37 2.00 3.37
C ASP A 145 14.67 0.69 2.97
N LYS A 146 13.73 0.21 3.80
CA LYS A 146 13.02 -1.07 3.60
C LYS A 146 11.52 -0.95 3.84
N ILE A 147 10.93 0.14 3.39
CA ILE A 147 9.50 0.42 3.52
C ILE A 147 8.86 0.34 2.14
N GLY A 148 8.24 -0.79 1.85
CA GLY A 148 7.57 -1.04 0.58
C GLY A 148 6.08 -0.72 0.61
N ILE A 149 5.47 -0.79 -0.58
CA ILE A 149 4.02 -0.70 -0.76
C ILE A 149 3.52 -1.92 -1.54
N GLN A 150 2.40 -2.48 -1.09
CA GLN A 150 1.71 -3.56 -1.80
C GLN A 150 0.33 -3.10 -2.21
N GLY A 151 -0.14 -3.51 -3.39
CA GLY A 151 -1.51 -3.27 -3.78
C GLY A 151 -2.06 -4.34 -4.70
N SER A 152 -3.36 -4.63 -4.52
CA SER A 152 -4.09 -5.58 -5.36
C SER A 152 -5.16 -4.85 -6.17
N SER A 153 -5.32 -5.16 -7.48
CA SER A 153 -6.37 -4.57 -8.32
C SER A 153 -6.31 -3.03 -8.34
N ALA A 154 -7.38 -2.34 -7.94
CA ALA A 154 -7.40 -0.88 -7.77
C ALA A 154 -6.41 -0.40 -6.69
N GLY A 155 -6.16 -1.20 -5.64
CA GLY A 155 -5.07 -0.93 -4.68
C GLY A 155 -3.69 -1.04 -5.32
N GLY A 156 -3.52 -1.91 -6.32
CA GLY A 156 -2.32 -1.98 -7.17
C GLY A 156 -2.12 -0.72 -7.99
N HIS A 157 -3.20 -0.10 -8.46
CA HIS A 157 -3.14 1.21 -9.07
C HIS A 157 -2.68 2.28 -8.07
N LEU A 158 -3.24 2.30 -6.87
CA LEU A 158 -2.82 3.22 -5.82
C LEU A 158 -1.34 3.03 -5.44
N ALA A 159 -0.90 1.78 -5.30
CA ALA A 159 0.50 1.46 -5.00
C ALA A 159 1.44 1.91 -6.13
N SER A 160 1.07 1.67 -7.39
CA SER A 160 1.85 2.13 -8.54
C SER A 160 1.87 3.65 -8.68
N GLN A 161 0.79 4.36 -8.31
CA GLN A 161 0.79 5.83 -8.23
C GLN A 161 1.80 6.31 -7.17
N ALA A 162 1.77 5.74 -5.96
CA ALA A 162 2.68 6.13 -4.87
C ALA A 162 4.16 5.93 -5.24
N GLY A 163 4.47 4.93 -6.07
CA GLY A 163 5.84 4.68 -6.55
C GLY A 163 6.24 5.47 -7.80
N SER A 164 5.32 5.91 -8.65
CA SER A 164 5.66 6.53 -9.95
C SER A 164 5.35 8.03 -10.03
N ILE A 165 4.46 8.54 -9.19
CA ILE A 165 4.09 9.97 -9.17
C ILE A 165 4.95 10.69 -8.13
N ASN A 166 5.86 11.55 -8.59
CA ASN A 166 6.77 12.30 -7.72
C ASN A 166 6.15 13.56 -7.08
N ALA A 167 4.90 13.88 -7.38
CA ALA A 167 4.21 15.02 -6.79
C ALA A 167 3.75 14.67 -5.37
N ASP A 168 4.00 15.57 -4.44
CA ASP A 168 3.55 15.47 -3.05
C ASP A 168 2.13 16.02 -2.93
N PHE A 169 1.18 15.13 -2.64
CA PHE A 169 -0.22 15.49 -2.37
C PHE A 169 -0.58 15.44 -0.89
N SER A 170 0.34 14.97 -0.04
CA SER A 170 0.09 14.72 1.39
C SER A 170 0.60 15.80 2.32
N ALA A 171 1.30 16.81 1.82
CA ALA A 171 1.87 17.89 2.61
C ALA A 171 0.79 18.80 3.22
N ILE A 172 0.93 19.11 4.52
CA ILE A 172 0.03 19.96 5.29
C ILE A 172 0.76 21.02 6.15
N GLY A 173 2.07 21.19 5.98
CA GLY A 173 2.89 22.12 6.72
C GLY A 173 3.36 21.62 8.09
N ASP A 174 3.41 20.30 8.32
CA ASP A 174 3.88 19.72 9.58
C ASP A 174 5.26 19.02 9.45
N SER A 175 5.75 18.43 10.54
CA SER A 175 7.06 17.77 10.58
C SER A 175 7.18 16.57 9.66
N LEU A 176 6.07 15.86 9.37
CA LEU A 176 6.07 14.70 8.49
C LEU A 176 6.36 15.08 7.04
N ASP A 177 6.11 16.32 6.64
CA ASP A 177 6.39 16.77 5.26
C ASP A 177 7.88 16.74 4.90
N LYS A 178 8.76 16.67 5.91
CA LYS A 178 10.21 16.53 5.72
C LYS A 178 10.66 15.09 5.47
N VAL A 179 9.75 14.13 5.62
CA VAL A 179 10.02 12.70 5.50
C VAL A 179 9.58 12.21 4.12
N SER A 180 10.27 11.21 3.56
CA SER A 180 9.92 10.62 2.27
C SER A 180 8.49 10.09 2.26
N PHE A 181 7.78 10.33 1.15
CA PHE A 181 6.47 9.74 0.84
C PHE A 181 6.56 8.68 -0.26
N VAL A 182 7.77 8.38 -0.72
CA VAL A 182 8.02 7.40 -1.78
C VAL A 182 8.41 6.07 -1.13
N PRO A 183 7.78 4.95 -1.51
CA PRO A 183 8.18 3.63 -1.02
C PRO A 183 9.52 3.19 -1.59
N ASP A 184 10.23 2.26 -0.92
CA ASP A 184 11.50 1.72 -1.39
C ASP A 184 11.30 0.58 -2.40
N PHE A 185 10.15 -0.08 -2.41
CA PHE A 185 9.78 -1.12 -3.38
C PHE A 185 8.27 -1.27 -3.51
N MET A 186 7.84 -1.93 -4.59
CA MET A 186 6.41 -2.19 -4.87
C MET A 186 6.15 -3.69 -5.06
N ILE A 187 5.01 -4.17 -4.53
CA ILE A 187 4.46 -5.51 -4.80
C ILE A 187 3.06 -5.33 -5.39
N LEU A 188 2.89 -5.67 -6.66
CA LEU A 188 1.68 -5.40 -7.42
C LEU A 188 0.98 -6.72 -7.83
N VAL A 189 -0.24 -6.92 -7.32
CA VAL A 189 -1.02 -8.15 -7.54
C VAL A 189 -2.20 -7.84 -8.45
N SER A 190 -2.20 -8.37 -9.67
CA SER A 190 -3.23 -8.11 -10.70
C SER A 190 -3.60 -6.62 -10.78
N PRO A 191 -2.61 -5.69 -10.87
CA PRO A 191 -2.85 -4.27 -10.70
C PRO A 191 -3.64 -3.68 -11.86
N VAL A 192 -4.52 -2.74 -11.56
CA VAL A 192 -4.96 -1.74 -12.53
C VAL A 192 -3.80 -0.78 -12.75
N ILE A 193 -3.51 -0.41 -13.98
CA ILE A 193 -2.38 0.45 -14.37
C ILE A 193 -2.84 1.49 -15.40
N ASP A 194 -3.37 1.01 -16.54
CA ASP A 194 -3.82 1.86 -17.62
C ASP A 194 -5.23 2.40 -17.39
N MET A 195 -5.41 3.68 -17.58
CA MET A 195 -6.72 4.33 -17.59
C MET A 195 -7.26 4.56 -18.99
N GLY A 196 -6.50 4.11 -20.02
CA GLY A 196 -6.84 4.21 -21.44
C GLY A 196 -7.55 2.97 -21.97
N ILE A 197 -6.93 2.33 -22.97
CA ILE A 197 -7.51 1.22 -23.75
C ILE A 197 -7.69 -0.06 -22.93
N TYR A 198 -6.78 -0.34 -21.99
CA TYR A 198 -6.83 -1.52 -21.11
C TYR A 198 -7.40 -1.22 -19.74
N ALA A 199 -8.07 -0.07 -19.57
CA ALA A 199 -8.62 0.34 -18.30
C ALA A 199 -9.62 -0.68 -17.73
N HIS A 200 -9.50 -0.98 -16.44
CA HIS A 200 -10.63 -1.52 -15.71
C HIS A 200 -11.69 -0.42 -15.57
N LYS A 201 -12.75 -0.52 -16.38
CA LYS A 201 -13.77 0.55 -16.54
C LYS A 201 -14.37 1.01 -15.20
N GLY A 202 -14.64 0.07 -14.29
CA GLY A 202 -15.18 0.37 -12.96
C GLY A 202 -14.22 1.22 -12.14
N SER A 203 -12.94 0.83 -12.04
CA SER A 203 -11.92 1.60 -11.31
C SER A 203 -11.71 2.98 -11.90
N ARG A 204 -11.66 3.09 -13.24
CA ARG A 204 -11.53 4.38 -13.92
C ARG A 204 -12.71 5.30 -13.62
N LYS A 205 -13.94 4.81 -13.77
CA LYS A 205 -15.16 5.58 -13.46
C LYS A 205 -15.19 6.02 -12.00
N ASN A 206 -14.86 5.12 -11.06
CA ASN A 206 -14.89 5.42 -9.64
C ASN A 206 -13.81 6.41 -9.23
N LEU A 207 -12.60 6.31 -9.79
CA LEU A 207 -11.52 7.23 -9.48
C LEU A 207 -11.68 8.59 -10.15
N LEU A 208 -11.94 8.60 -11.46
CA LEU A 208 -11.84 9.80 -12.29
C LEU A 208 -13.20 10.41 -12.68
N GLY A 209 -14.31 9.66 -12.53
CA GLY A 209 -15.63 10.08 -13.00
C GLY A 209 -15.96 9.57 -14.40
N GLU A 210 -17.05 10.11 -15.00
CA GLU A 210 -17.55 9.67 -16.31
C GLU A 210 -17.02 10.54 -17.46
N ASN A 211 -16.97 11.85 -17.26
CA ASN A 211 -16.55 12.82 -18.26
C ASN A 211 -15.06 13.09 -18.17
N LEU A 212 -14.25 12.32 -18.89
CA LEU A 212 -12.80 12.32 -18.74
C LEU A 212 -12.14 13.14 -19.84
N ALA A 213 -11.32 14.12 -19.44
CA ALA A 213 -10.35 14.73 -20.32
C ALA A 213 -9.16 13.75 -20.55
N ASP A 214 -8.66 13.69 -21.79
CA ASP A 214 -7.48 12.86 -22.14
C ASP A 214 -6.27 13.13 -21.24
N LYS A 215 -6.11 14.36 -20.79
CA LYS A 215 -5.04 14.75 -19.84
C LYS A 215 -5.15 13.95 -18.54
N LEU A 216 -6.37 13.78 -17.99
CA LEU A 216 -6.59 13.06 -16.75
C LEU A 216 -6.34 11.55 -16.92
N ILE A 217 -6.79 10.98 -18.04
CA ILE A 217 -6.49 9.59 -18.39
C ILE A 217 -4.97 9.35 -18.43
N LYS A 218 -4.21 10.20 -19.10
CA LYS A 218 -2.76 10.10 -19.19
C LYS A 218 -2.08 10.28 -17.82
N GLN A 219 -2.54 11.23 -17.01
CA GLN A 219 -1.99 11.51 -15.70
C GLN A 219 -2.15 10.32 -14.72
N TYR A 220 -3.26 9.61 -14.81
CA TYR A 220 -3.56 8.46 -13.95
C TYR A 220 -3.24 7.09 -14.59
N SER A 221 -2.71 7.06 -15.82
CA SER A 221 -2.11 5.85 -16.40
C SER A 221 -0.68 5.74 -15.91
N THR A 222 -0.47 4.89 -14.89
CA THR A 222 0.77 4.91 -14.09
C THR A 222 1.99 4.43 -14.87
N GLN A 223 1.83 3.61 -15.92
CA GLN A 223 2.91 3.26 -16.84
C GLN A 223 3.49 4.49 -17.57
N LEU A 224 2.71 5.56 -17.72
CA LEU A 224 3.16 6.83 -18.32
C LEU A 224 3.87 7.76 -17.31
N GLN A 225 3.81 7.43 -16.02
CA GLN A 225 4.43 8.20 -14.95
C GLN A 225 5.76 7.61 -14.48
N VAL A 226 6.10 6.40 -14.94
CA VAL A 226 7.35 5.72 -14.58
C VAL A 226 8.56 6.57 -15.00
N ASN A 227 9.49 6.73 -14.07
CA ASN A 227 10.72 7.51 -14.25
C ASN A 227 11.91 6.83 -13.55
N ALA A 228 13.11 7.37 -13.67
CA ALA A 228 14.32 6.77 -13.10
C ALA A 228 14.36 6.72 -11.56
N LYS A 229 13.42 7.40 -10.88
CA LYS A 229 13.28 7.36 -9.40
C LYS A 229 12.17 6.42 -8.94
N THR A 230 11.43 5.82 -9.87
CA THR A 230 10.42 4.81 -9.55
C THR A 230 11.10 3.63 -8.88
N PRO A 231 10.61 3.15 -7.71
CA PRO A 231 11.22 2.04 -6.99
C PRO A 231 11.07 0.72 -7.74
N PRO A 232 11.93 -0.29 -7.45
CA PRO A 232 11.82 -1.62 -8.01
C PRO A 232 10.48 -2.27 -7.69
N ALA A 233 10.02 -3.17 -8.59
CA ALA A 233 8.71 -3.75 -8.50
C ALA A 233 8.70 -5.27 -8.73
N PHE A 234 7.94 -5.97 -7.88
CA PHE A 234 7.50 -7.34 -8.10
C PHE A 234 6.05 -7.31 -8.58
N ILE A 235 5.75 -7.91 -9.72
CA ILE A 235 4.45 -7.84 -10.38
C ILE A 235 3.95 -9.24 -10.70
N ILE A 236 2.72 -9.56 -10.31
CA ILE A 236 2.06 -10.82 -10.67
C ILE A 236 0.70 -10.60 -11.32
N HIS A 237 0.35 -11.47 -12.24
CA HIS A 237 -0.96 -11.49 -12.90
C HIS A 237 -1.33 -12.89 -13.38
N ALA A 238 -2.61 -13.16 -13.57
CA ALA A 238 -3.06 -14.36 -14.26
C ALA A 238 -3.50 -14.02 -15.70
N SER A 239 -3.08 -14.81 -16.71
CA SER A 239 -3.47 -14.56 -18.12
C SER A 239 -4.97 -14.73 -18.37
N ASN A 240 -5.66 -15.49 -17.52
CA ASN A 240 -7.11 -15.68 -17.58
C ASN A 240 -7.91 -14.71 -16.70
N ASP A 241 -7.32 -13.59 -16.24
CA ASP A 241 -8.02 -12.54 -15.49
C ASP A 241 -9.05 -11.85 -16.40
N GLN A 242 -10.35 -11.99 -16.04
CA GLN A 242 -11.48 -11.41 -16.78
C GLN A 242 -11.88 -10.01 -16.28
N SER A 243 -11.32 -9.56 -15.16
CA SER A 243 -11.62 -8.26 -14.54
C SER A 243 -10.63 -7.19 -14.95
N VAL A 244 -9.33 -7.49 -14.79
CA VAL A 244 -8.25 -6.58 -15.16
C VAL A 244 -7.39 -7.25 -16.23
N ASN A 245 -7.34 -6.65 -17.41
CA ASN A 245 -6.56 -7.20 -18.52
C ASN A 245 -5.06 -7.28 -18.12
N PRO A 246 -4.38 -8.45 -18.30
CA PRO A 246 -2.97 -8.62 -17.98
C PRO A 246 -2.02 -7.63 -18.67
N GLN A 247 -2.46 -6.99 -19.76
CA GLN A 247 -1.72 -5.91 -20.41
C GLN A 247 -1.39 -4.76 -19.43
N ASN A 248 -2.18 -4.55 -18.39
CA ASN A 248 -1.85 -3.58 -17.34
C ASN A 248 -0.48 -3.87 -16.72
N SER A 249 -0.23 -5.11 -16.29
CA SER A 249 1.05 -5.53 -15.72
C SER A 249 2.19 -5.49 -16.72
N ILE A 250 1.94 -5.91 -17.97
CA ILE A 250 2.93 -5.92 -19.06
C ILE A 250 3.38 -4.49 -19.38
N LEU A 251 2.44 -3.55 -19.53
CA LEU A 251 2.75 -2.15 -19.83
C LEU A 251 3.57 -1.49 -18.71
N PHE A 252 3.23 -1.77 -17.45
CA PHE A 252 3.99 -1.20 -16.33
C PHE A 252 5.40 -1.77 -16.26
N TYR A 253 5.55 -3.08 -16.44
CA TYR A 253 6.85 -3.75 -16.49
C TYR A 253 7.73 -3.19 -17.64
N GLN A 254 7.17 -3.04 -18.85
CA GLN A 254 7.89 -2.45 -19.98
C GLN A 254 8.37 -1.03 -19.67
N ALA A 255 7.50 -0.21 -19.07
CA ALA A 255 7.85 1.16 -18.68
C ALA A 255 8.99 1.19 -17.63
N LEU A 256 8.99 0.25 -16.67
CA LEU A 256 10.09 0.11 -15.71
C LEU A 256 11.41 -0.24 -16.39
N LEU A 257 11.40 -1.21 -17.32
CA LEU A 257 12.59 -1.59 -18.08
C LEU A 257 13.15 -0.44 -18.92
N GLU A 258 12.29 0.32 -19.60
CA GLU A 258 12.69 1.51 -20.37
C GLU A 258 13.40 2.56 -19.52
N LYS A 259 13.02 2.67 -18.23
CA LYS A 259 13.66 3.58 -17.26
C LYS A 259 14.81 2.94 -16.49
N LYS A 260 15.20 1.69 -16.83
CA LYS A 260 16.24 0.91 -16.15
C LYS A 260 15.96 0.69 -14.66
N VAL A 261 14.70 0.57 -14.30
CA VAL A 261 14.24 0.21 -12.96
C VAL A 261 14.15 -1.31 -12.87
N SER A 262 14.72 -1.89 -11.81
CA SER A 262 14.65 -3.34 -11.59
C SER A 262 13.19 -3.78 -11.39
N ALA A 263 12.77 -4.82 -12.11
CA ALA A 263 11.42 -5.35 -11.98
C ALA A 263 11.36 -6.84 -12.28
N SER A 264 10.48 -7.55 -11.58
CA SER A 264 10.13 -8.94 -11.85
C SER A 264 8.65 -9.03 -12.23
N LEU A 265 8.34 -9.72 -13.34
CA LEU A 265 6.97 -9.95 -13.81
C LEU A 265 6.70 -11.44 -13.97
N HIS A 266 5.64 -11.92 -13.30
CA HIS A 266 5.17 -13.30 -13.42
C HIS A 266 3.73 -13.32 -13.93
N ILE A 267 3.53 -13.93 -15.11
CA ILE A 267 2.19 -14.14 -15.68
C ILE A 267 1.87 -15.63 -15.60
N PHE A 268 0.90 -15.97 -14.75
CA PHE A 268 0.45 -17.35 -14.56
C PHE A 268 -0.65 -17.72 -15.55
N PRO A 269 -0.70 -18.96 -16.07
CA PRO A 269 -1.74 -19.39 -17.00
C PRO A 269 -3.14 -19.30 -16.41
N GLN A 270 -3.28 -19.56 -15.11
CA GLN A 270 -4.53 -19.58 -14.38
C GLN A 270 -4.39 -18.83 -13.05
N GLY A 271 -5.53 -18.37 -12.49
CA GLY A 271 -5.60 -17.65 -11.22
C GLY A 271 -6.80 -16.73 -11.14
N GLY A 272 -7.28 -16.25 -12.29
CA GLY A 272 -8.32 -15.23 -12.35
C GLY A 272 -7.87 -13.92 -11.73
N HIS A 273 -8.82 -13.09 -11.31
CA HIS A 273 -8.51 -11.78 -10.73
C HIS A 273 -8.08 -11.82 -9.26
N ALA A 274 -8.54 -12.80 -8.49
CA ALA A 274 -8.31 -12.85 -7.05
C ALA A 274 -7.19 -13.85 -6.71
N LEU A 275 -5.94 -13.48 -7.00
CA LEU A 275 -4.79 -14.26 -6.52
C LEU A 275 -4.70 -14.15 -5.00
N ALA A 276 -5.06 -15.26 -4.33
CA ALA A 276 -5.01 -15.39 -2.88
C ALA A 276 -3.59 -15.75 -2.41
N ILE A 277 -3.37 -15.76 -1.11
CA ILE A 277 -2.08 -16.18 -0.53
C ILE A 277 -1.83 -17.67 -0.77
N ARG A 278 -2.89 -18.49 -0.77
CA ARG A 278 -2.85 -19.94 -0.91
C ARG A 278 -4.04 -20.45 -1.72
N ASN A 279 -3.96 -21.70 -2.14
CA ASN A 279 -5.02 -22.39 -2.89
C ASN A 279 -5.32 -21.75 -4.25
N ASN A 280 -4.33 -21.14 -4.87
CA ASN A 280 -4.43 -20.72 -6.26
C ASN A 280 -4.27 -21.91 -7.19
N PRO A 281 -4.88 -21.91 -8.39
CA PRO A 281 -4.72 -22.99 -9.34
C PRO A 281 -3.29 -23.05 -9.91
N GLY A 282 -2.76 -24.27 -9.99
CA GLY A 282 -1.49 -24.56 -10.66
C GLY A 282 -0.30 -23.75 -10.13
N SER A 283 0.52 -23.25 -11.03
CA SER A 283 1.75 -22.49 -10.71
C SER A 283 1.49 -21.16 -10.02
N ALA A 284 0.29 -20.59 -10.12
CA ALA A 284 -0.06 -19.36 -9.43
C ALA A 284 0.01 -19.50 -7.90
N ASN A 285 -0.03 -20.72 -7.37
CA ASN A 285 0.11 -20.96 -5.93
C ASN A 285 1.52 -20.66 -5.38
N ALA A 286 2.52 -20.57 -6.25
CA ALA A 286 3.90 -20.27 -5.86
C ALA A 286 4.23 -18.76 -5.71
N TRP A 287 3.29 -17.87 -6.00
CA TRP A 287 3.60 -16.45 -6.11
C TRP A 287 4.15 -15.82 -4.81
N THR A 288 3.70 -16.26 -3.64
CA THR A 288 4.18 -15.76 -2.36
C THR A 288 5.65 -16.14 -2.11
N ASN A 289 6.05 -17.35 -2.50
CA ASN A 289 7.44 -17.78 -2.41
C ASN A 289 8.32 -17.00 -3.39
N LEU A 290 7.87 -16.81 -4.64
CA LEU A 290 8.58 -15.99 -5.63
C LEU A 290 8.75 -14.54 -5.16
N CYS A 291 7.75 -14.01 -4.47
CA CYS A 291 7.82 -12.66 -3.89
C CYS A 291 8.85 -12.58 -2.74
N GLU A 292 8.87 -13.59 -1.86
CA GLU A 292 9.84 -13.67 -0.77
C GLU A 292 11.27 -13.79 -1.30
N GLU A 293 11.51 -14.69 -2.27
CA GLU A 293 12.80 -14.84 -2.94
C GLU A 293 13.26 -13.53 -3.60
N TRP A 294 12.34 -12.85 -4.32
CA TRP A 294 12.65 -11.54 -4.89
C TRP A 294 13.02 -10.50 -3.83
N MET A 295 12.32 -10.45 -2.70
CA MET A 295 12.66 -9.52 -1.61
C MET A 295 14.03 -9.83 -1.01
N ILE A 296 14.45 -11.10 -0.95
CA ILE A 296 15.77 -11.52 -0.53
C ILE A 296 16.82 -11.08 -1.56
N GLU A 297 16.61 -11.39 -2.83
CA GLU A 297 17.50 -11.03 -3.94
C GLU A 297 17.75 -9.52 -4.00
N MET A 298 16.71 -8.73 -3.79
CA MET A 298 16.80 -7.26 -3.76
C MET A 298 17.35 -6.69 -2.45
N GLY A 299 17.62 -7.53 -1.45
CA GLY A 299 18.18 -7.13 -0.14
C GLY A 299 17.18 -6.43 0.78
N PHE A 300 15.87 -6.48 0.50
CA PHE A 300 14.85 -5.91 1.38
C PHE A 300 14.69 -6.71 2.67
N ILE A 301 14.83 -8.02 2.59
CA ILE A 301 14.88 -8.91 3.76
C ILE A 301 16.14 -9.78 3.72
N PRO A 302 16.70 -10.19 4.87
CA PRO A 302 17.83 -11.12 4.89
C PRO A 302 17.37 -12.51 4.43
N GLU A 303 18.31 -13.26 3.87
CA GLU A 303 18.13 -14.70 3.64
C GLU A 303 17.84 -15.39 4.98
N SER A 304 16.83 -16.28 4.99
CA SER A 304 16.59 -17.12 6.16
C SER A 304 17.78 -18.05 6.32
N LEU A 305 18.49 -17.94 7.44
CA LEU A 305 19.51 -18.93 7.78
C LEU A 305 18.79 -20.29 7.81
N SER A 306 19.12 -21.15 6.83
CA SER A 306 18.70 -22.56 6.86
C SER A 306 19.17 -23.17 8.17
N LYS A 307 18.23 -23.52 9.03
CA LYS A 307 18.52 -24.31 10.22
C LYS A 307 18.88 -25.76 9.83
#